data_e049df4677e34ce48d4dfe67cf11d8a3
#
_entry.id   e049df4677e34ce48d4dfe67cf11d8a3
#
_cell.length_a   1.000
_cell.length_b   1.000
_cell.length_c   1.000
_cell.angle_alpha   90.00
_cell.angle_beta   90.00
_cell.angle_gamma   90.00
#
_symmetry.space_group_name_H-M   'P 1'
#
loop_
_entity.id
_entity.type
_entity.pdbx_description
1 polymer ?
#
loop_
_entity_poly.entity_id
_entity_poly.type
_entity_poly.pdbx_seq_one_letter_code
_entity_poly.pdbx_strand_id
1 'polypeptide(L)'
;MSYVVIFRSTRKLDDGVLYSEWSEKMEDLVKTIDGYEHHFGFRDAASREGVTVSYFTSLEAISEWKNLGEHKVAQQLGRDSFYEEYSVQVCEVLRDYGFEE
;
A
#
# COMPACT_ATOMS: atom_id res chain seq x y z
N MET A 1 -7.99 -15.77 -10.14
CA MET A 1 -7.79 -15.70 -8.67
C MET A 1 -7.28 -14.31 -8.33
N SER A 2 -7.73 -13.80 -7.20
CA SER A 2 -7.27 -12.51 -6.71
C SER A 2 -6.39 -12.68 -5.48
N TYR A 3 -5.40 -11.80 -5.38
CA TYR A 3 -4.51 -11.72 -4.22
C TYR A 3 -4.58 -10.31 -3.67
N VAL A 4 -4.39 -10.18 -2.38
CA VAL A 4 -4.41 -8.87 -1.75
C VAL A 4 -3.15 -8.65 -0.94
N VAL A 5 -2.72 -7.40 -0.90
CA VAL A 5 -1.67 -6.93 0.00
C VAL A 5 -2.35 -6.05 1.04
N ILE A 6 -2.19 -6.41 2.29
CA ILE A 6 -2.68 -5.61 3.40
C ILE A 6 -1.48 -4.91 4.03
N PHE A 7 -1.42 -3.60 3.87
CA PHE A 7 -0.37 -2.76 4.44
C PHE A 7 -0.95 -1.98 5.60
N ARG A 8 -0.48 -2.28 6.81
CA ARG A 8 -0.89 -1.57 8.04
C ARG A 8 0.27 -0.76 8.54
N SER A 9 0.01 0.47 8.94
CA SER A 9 1.08 1.36 9.35
C SER A 9 0.62 2.39 10.37
N THR A 10 1.58 2.92 11.12
CA THR A 10 1.39 4.09 11.95
C THR A 10 2.35 5.16 11.45
N ARG A 11 1.80 6.30 11.06
CA ARG A 11 2.60 7.43 10.56
C ARG A 11 3.36 8.10 11.69
N LYS A 12 4.55 8.61 11.36
CA LYS A 12 5.26 9.52 12.25
C LYS A 12 4.51 10.84 12.34
N LEU A 13 4.64 11.51 13.46
CA LEU A 13 4.06 12.83 13.65
C LEU A 13 4.92 13.86 12.93
N ASP A 14 4.41 14.41 11.84
CA ASP A 14 5.06 15.46 11.05
C ASP A 14 3.99 16.26 10.31
N ASP A 15 4.38 17.18 9.42
CA ASP A 15 3.44 17.98 8.63
C ASP A 15 2.83 17.22 7.46
N GLY A 16 3.35 16.05 7.15
CA GLY A 16 2.81 15.17 6.11
C GLY A 16 3.12 15.58 4.67
N VAL A 17 3.88 16.63 4.45
CA VAL A 17 4.13 17.14 3.08
C VAL A 17 4.91 16.14 2.24
N LEU A 18 6.05 15.67 2.73
CA LEU A 18 6.87 14.70 2.00
C LEU A 18 6.15 13.37 1.82
N TYR A 19 5.43 12.94 2.86
CA TYR A 19 4.65 11.72 2.79
C TYR A 19 3.56 11.80 1.72
N SER A 20 2.83 12.91 1.66
CA SER A 20 1.77 13.11 0.67
C SER A 20 2.32 13.06 -0.76
N GLU A 21 3.44 13.70 -1.01
CA GLU A 21 4.10 13.68 -2.32
C GLU A 21 4.54 12.27 -2.69
N TRP A 22 5.16 11.57 -1.75
CA TRP A 22 5.61 10.19 -1.95
C TRP A 22 4.43 9.25 -2.19
N SER A 23 3.36 9.39 -1.40
CA SER A 23 2.16 8.58 -1.51
C SER A 23 1.50 8.73 -2.88
N GLU A 24 1.40 9.95 -3.41
CA GLU A 24 0.88 10.19 -4.76
C GLU A 24 1.73 9.50 -5.83
N LYS A 25 3.05 9.57 -5.70
CA LYS A 25 3.95 8.88 -6.64
C LYS A 25 3.73 7.37 -6.60
N MET A 26 3.55 6.82 -5.41
CA MET A 26 3.33 5.38 -5.25
C MET A 26 1.98 4.97 -5.84
N GLU A 27 0.94 5.78 -5.68
CA GLU A 27 -0.35 5.52 -6.32
C GLU A 27 -0.24 5.50 -7.85
N ASP A 28 0.50 6.43 -8.42
CA ASP A 28 0.72 6.46 -9.86
C ASP A 28 1.53 5.26 -10.34
N LEU A 29 2.54 4.86 -9.58
CA LEU A 29 3.41 3.74 -9.93
C LEU A 29 2.71 2.39 -9.85
N VAL A 30 1.85 2.16 -8.86
CA VAL A 30 1.17 0.87 -8.72
C VAL A 30 0.27 0.60 -9.92
N LYS A 31 -0.29 1.64 -10.50
CA LYS A 31 -1.15 1.53 -11.69
C LYS A 31 -0.40 1.06 -12.92
N THR A 32 0.92 1.15 -12.93
CA THR A 32 1.75 0.67 -14.04
C THR A 32 2.06 -0.82 -13.95
N ILE A 33 1.77 -1.45 -12.83
CA ILE A 33 2.05 -2.87 -12.64
C ILE A 33 1.00 -3.70 -13.37
N ASP A 34 1.45 -4.58 -14.25
CA ASP A 34 0.58 -5.53 -14.92
C ASP A 34 0.02 -6.51 -13.88
N GLY A 35 -1.31 -6.57 -13.80
CA GLY A 35 -2.00 -7.37 -12.79
C GLY A 35 -2.51 -6.58 -11.60
N TYR A 36 -2.20 -5.29 -11.50
CA TYR A 36 -2.83 -4.44 -10.50
C TYR A 36 -4.31 -4.24 -10.87
N GLU A 37 -5.20 -4.39 -9.89
CA GLU A 37 -6.64 -4.18 -10.11
C GLU A 37 -7.11 -2.86 -9.52
N HIS A 38 -7.07 -2.74 -8.20
CA HIS A 38 -7.47 -1.52 -7.49
C HIS A 38 -6.96 -1.56 -6.04
N HIS A 39 -7.10 -0.45 -5.35
CA HIS A 39 -6.80 -0.40 -3.93
C HIS A 39 -7.71 0.62 -3.23
N PHE A 40 -7.78 0.50 -1.92
CA PHE A 40 -8.40 1.50 -1.07
C PHE A 40 -7.65 1.55 0.25
N GLY A 41 -7.82 2.65 0.97
CA GLY A 41 -7.17 2.79 2.26
C GLY A 41 -7.83 3.85 3.12
N PHE A 42 -7.59 3.73 4.42
CA PHE A 42 -8.09 4.65 5.42
C PHE A 42 -7.03 4.90 6.47
N ARG A 43 -7.02 6.10 7.01
CA ARG A 43 -6.12 6.45 8.11
C ARG A 43 -6.87 7.27 9.13
N ASP A 44 -6.73 6.86 10.40
CA ASP A 44 -7.27 7.61 11.52
C ASP A 44 -6.33 8.78 11.85
N ALA A 45 -6.87 9.99 11.85
CA ALA A 45 -6.07 11.19 12.07
C ALA A 45 -5.53 11.28 13.50
N ALA A 46 -6.29 10.80 14.47
CA ALA A 46 -5.91 10.89 15.88
C ALA A 46 -4.81 9.91 16.25
N SER A 47 -4.95 8.63 15.87
CA SER A 47 -3.96 7.60 16.17
C SER A 47 -2.84 7.54 15.14
N ARG A 48 -3.05 8.07 13.96
CA ARG A 48 -2.16 8.00 12.81
C ARG A 48 -2.02 6.57 12.25
N GLU A 49 -2.86 5.65 12.72
CA GLU A 49 -2.93 4.29 12.22
C GLU A 49 -3.72 4.23 10.92
N GLY A 50 -3.27 3.40 10.00
CA GLY A 50 -3.93 3.26 8.71
C GLY A 50 -3.76 1.89 8.11
N VAL A 51 -4.58 1.62 7.09
CA VAL A 51 -4.53 0.39 6.33
C VAL A 51 -4.75 0.70 4.86
N THR A 52 -3.97 0.05 4.00
CA THR A 52 -4.19 0.03 2.56
C THR A 52 -4.35 -1.41 2.12
N VAL A 53 -5.40 -1.67 1.36
CA VAL A 53 -5.68 -2.99 0.79
C VAL A 53 -5.58 -2.86 -0.73
N SER A 54 -4.66 -3.61 -1.33
CA SER A 54 -4.41 -3.56 -2.77
C SER A 54 -4.68 -4.92 -3.38
N TYR A 55 -5.33 -4.94 -4.54
CA TYR A 55 -5.75 -6.16 -5.22
C TYR A 55 -4.93 -6.38 -6.49
N PHE A 56 -4.44 -7.60 -6.66
CA PHE A 56 -3.62 -8.01 -7.80
C PHE A 56 -4.09 -9.36 -8.33
N THR A 57 -3.85 -9.60 -9.61
CA THR A 57 -4.24 -10.87 -10.26
C THR A 57 -3.22 -11.99 -10.07
N SER A 58 -2.00 -11.68 -9.62
CA SER A 58 -0.93 -12.68 -9.49
C SER A 58 0.04 -12.33 -8.37
N LEU A 59 0.75 -13.35 -7.87
CA LEU A 59 1.83 -13.15 -6.92
C LEU A 59 3.04 -12.47 -7.56
N GLU A 60 3.25 -12.69 -8.85
CA GLU A 60 4.32 -12.04 -9.62
C GLU A 60 4.12 -10.53 -9.65
N ALA A 61 2.88 -10.08 -9.84
CA ALA A 61 2.55 -8.65 -9.81
C ALA A 61 2.86 -8.03 -8.45
N ILE A 62 2.56 -8.75 -7.38
CA ILE A 62 2.86 -8.30 -6.01
C ILE A 62 4.36 -8.19 -5.79
N SER A 63 5.13 -9.18 -6.25
CA SER A 63 6.60 -9.14 -6.15
C SER A 63 7.19 -7.97 -6.92
N GLU A 64 6.69 -7.73 -8.12
CA GLU A 64 7.11 -6.60 -8.95
C GLU A 64 6.83 -5.27 -8.24
N TRP A 65 5.63 -5.14 -7.69
CA TRP A 65 5.24 -3.95 -6.93
C TRP A 65 6.13 -3.74 -5.70
N LYS A 66 6.40 -4.81 -4.95
CA LYS A 66 7.25 -4.76 -3.78
C LYS A 66 8.65 -4.24 -4.13
N ASN A 67 9.25 -4.81 -5.17
CA ASN A 67 10.60 -4.42 -5.60
C ASN A 67 10.64 -2.97 -6.05
N LEU A 68 9.67 -2.53 -6.82
CA LEU A 68 9.57 -1.15 -7.29
C LEU A 68 9.36 -0.20 -6.10
N GLY A 69 8.48 -0.56 -5.18
CA GLY A 69 8.20 0.25 -3.99
C GLY A 69 9.40 0.42 -3.10
N GLU A 70 10.13 -0.63 -2.82
CA GLU A 70 11.36 -0.58 -2.00
C GLU A 70 12.42 0.30 -2.66
N HIS A 71 12.58 0.19 -3.97
CA HIS A 71 13.52 1.01 -4.71
C HIS A 71 13.18 2.49 -4.59
N LYS A 72 11.91 2.85 -4.75
CA LYS A 72 11.45 4.23 -4.63
C LYS A 72 11.57 4.77 -3.22
N VAL A 73 11.29 3.96 -2.20
CA VAL A 73 11.48 4.35 -0.81
C VAL A 73 12.96 4.67 -0.54
N ALA A 74 13.86 3.84 -1.03
CA ALA A 74 15.29 4.07 -0.88
C ALA A 74 15.73 5.40 -1.52
N GLN A 75 15.13 5.76 -2.64
CA GLN A 75 15.40 7.03 -3.31
C GLN A 75 14.81 8.23 -2.57
N GLN A 76 13.78 8.04 -1.77
CA GLN A 76 13.01 9.10 -1.11
C GLN A 76 13.30 9.22 0.38
N LEU A 77 14.48 8.87 0.85
CA LEU A 77 14.88 8.98 2.26
C LEU A 77 14.62 7.71 3.10
N GLY A 78 14.04 6.69 2.50
CA GLY A 78 13.76 5.45 3.20
C GLY A 78 12.46 5.45 3.99
N ARG A 79 11.98 4.26 4.24
CA ARG A 79 10.70 4.01 4.90
C ARG A 79 10.63 4.50 6.35
N ASP A 80 11.77 4.51 7.04
CA ASP A 80 11.85 4.91 8.44
C ASP A 80 11.52 6.40 8.63
N SER A 81 11.57 7.19 7.55
CA SER A 81 11.21 8.60 7.59
C SER A 81 9.71 8.82 7.68
N PHE A 82 8.90 7.85 7.25
CA PHE A 82 7.45 8.01 7.15
C PHE A 82 6.66 7.30 8.23
N TYR A 83 7.17 6.18 8.73
CA TYR A 83 6.39 5.31 9.62
C TYR A 83 7.10 5.04 10.94
N GLU A 84 6.33 5.00 12.02
CA GLU A 84 6.80 4.47 13.29
C GLU A 84 6.88 2.95 13.22
N GLU A 85 5.89 2.35 12.56
CA GLU A 85 5.84 0.91 12.33
C GLU A 85 4.98 0.62 11.10
N TYR A 86 5.20 -0.53 10.48
CA TYR A 86 4.31 -1.05 9.46
C TYR A 86 4.43 -2.58 9.39
N SER A 87 3.38 -3.19 8.84
CA SER A 87 3.38 -4.61 8.53
C SER A 87 2.72 -4.86 7.19
N VAL A 88 3.12 -5.92 6.52
CA VAL A 88 2.60 -6.28 5.21
C VAL A 88 2.18 -7.75 5.25
N GLN A 89 0.97 -8.02 4.78
CA GLN A 89 0.48 -9.37 4.59
C GLN A 89 0.06 -9.56 3.15
N VAL A 90 0.45 -10.68 2.56
CA VAL A 90 0.03 -11.08 1.21
C VAL A 90 -0.93 -12.24 1.39
N CYS A 91 -2.15 -12.09 0.88
CA CYS A 91 -3.21 -13.06 1.09
C CYS A 91 -3.85 -13.45 -0.24
N GLU A 92 -4.29 -14.69 -0.32
CA GLU A 92 -5.12 -15.15 -1.42
C GLU A 92 -6.58 -14.97 -1.02
N VAL A 93 -7.39 -14.43 -1.94
CA VAL A 93 -8.83 -14.27 -1.71
C VAL A 93 -9.49 -15.62 -2.01
N LEU A 94 -10.00 -16.29 -0.99
CA LEU A 94 -10.66 -17.57 -1.13
C LEU A 94 -12.12 -17.45 -1.50
N ARG A 95 -12.77 -16.40 -1.05
CA ARG A 95 -14.17 -16.08 -1.35
C ARG A 95 -14.34 -14.58 -1.43
N ASP A 96 -15.20 -14.17 -2.33
CA ASP A 96 -15.52 -12.76 -2.52
C ASP A 96 -17.01 -12.66 -2.85
N TYR A 97 -17.77 -12.14 -1.92
CA TYR A 97 -19.20 -11.93 -2.12
C TYR A 97 -19.66 -10.74 -1.29
N GLY A 98 -20.75 -10.15 -1.70
CA GLY A 98 -21.26 -8.97 -1.04
C GLY A 98 -22.79 -8.85 -1.15
N PHE A 99 -23.28 -7.78 -0.61
CA PHE A 99 -24.69 -7.41 -0.69
C PHE A 99 -24.78 -5.94 -1.06
N GLU A 100 -25.69 -5.64 -1.93
CA GLU A 100 -25.97 -4.28 -2.35
C GLU A 100 -27.48 -4.06 -2.35
N GLU A 101 -27.92 -2.96 -1.69
CA GLU A 101 -29.32 -2.64 -1.54
C GLU A 101 -29.91 -2.03 -2.82
#